data_c6b190f7d09a972d975745d751050abd
#
_entry.id   c6b190f7d09a972d975745d751050abd
#
_cell.length_a   1.000
_cell.length_b   1.000
_cell.length_c   1.000
_cell.angle_alpha   90.00
_cell.angle_beta   90.00
_cell.angle_gamma   90.00
#
_symmetry.space_group_name_H-M   'P 1'
#
loop_
_entity.id
_entity.type
_entity.pdbx_description
1 polymer ?
#
loop_
_entity_poly.entity_id
_entity_poly.type
_entity_poly.pdbx_seq_one_letter_code
_entity_poly.pdbx_strand_id
1 'polypeptide(L)'
;VLDYSSLYPSSMISENLSHDTYVMEEKYDNLPGYEYKDITHDVYEWINPLIKSKGKRKVGQKTCRFVQFPDGRKGIIPQILQKLLKARKSTRKKIIYSTVKYSEEGEEKEFSGMYEEKNGLAIIKTVEGEIVDFPLENLISKKDTYSEFQKEVLDGLQLAYKITANSLYGQIGARTSQIYLKDIAASTTATGRNLLHLAKDKTLERFDGAEIVYGDSVMPDTPLLLKNKVN
;
A
#
# COMPACT_ATOMS: atom_id res chain seq x y z
N VAL A 1 6.95 -8.69 -14.29
CA VAL A 1 5.99 -7.64 -13.90
C VAL A 1 6.31 -7.18 -12.49
N LEU A 2 6.46 -5.87 -12.29
CA LEU A 2 6.66 -5.27 -10.97
C LEU A 2 5.38 -4.54 -10.56
N ASP A 3 4.81 -4.94 -9.42
CA ASP A 3 3.62 -4.32 -8.83
C ASP A 3 3.82 -4.14 -7.33
N TYR A 4 3.61 -2.92 -6.85
CA TYR A 4 3.61 -2.60 -5.43
C TYR A 4 2.18 -2.61 -4.89
N SER A 5 1.97 -3.33 -3.80
CA SER A 5 0.69 -3.30 -3.11
C SER A 5 0.37 -1.90 -2.61
N SER A 6 -0.66 -1.27 -3.22
CA SER A 6 -1.10 0.09 -2.86
C SER A 6 0.03 1.12 -2.93
N LEU A 7 0.72 1.23 -4.08
CA LEU A 7 1.93 2.05 -4.26
C LEU A 7 1.77 3.49 -3.73
N TYR A 8 0.75 4.24 -4.16
CA TYR A 8 0.58 5.63 -3.73
C TYR A 8 0.25 5.77 -2.24
N PRO A 9 -0.71 5.02 -1.66
CA PRO A 9 -0.90 5.02 -0.21
C PRO A 9 0.36 4.67 0.57
N SER A 10 1.12 3.67 0.12
CA SER A 10 2.37 3.27 0.77
C SER A 10 3.45 4.36 0.68
N SER A 11 3.58 5.02 -0.48
CA SER A 11 4.51 6.15 -0.67
C SER A 11 4.15 7.33 0.24
N MET A 12 2.86 7.65 0.37
CA MET A 12 2.41 8.73 1.25
C MET A 12 2.68 8.42 2.73
N ILE A 13 2.54 7.15 3.13
CA ILE A 13 2.83 6.71 4.50
C ILE A 13 4.34 6.73 4.78
N SER A 14 5.16 6.20 3.87
CA SER A 14 6.62 6.11 4.08
C SER A 14 7.25 7.48 4.23
N GLU A 15 6.96 8.37 3.31
CA GLU A 15 7.54 9.71 3.25
C GLU A 15 6.78 10.77 4.08
N ASN A 16 5.72 10.36 4.78
CA ASN A 16 4.88 11.23 5.61
C ASN A 16 4.25 12.40 4.83
N LEU A 17 3.70 12.12 3.63
CA LEU A 17 3.16 13.13 2.73
C LEU A 17 1.74 13.54 3.16
N SER A 18 1.62 14.73 3.71
CA SER A 18 0.35 15.28 4.22
C SER A 18 0.39 16.80 4.23
N HIS A 19 -0.76 17.43 4.30
CA HIS A 19 -0.89 18.89 4.37
C HIS A 19 -0.24 19.46 5.63
N ASP A 20 -0.38 18.77 6.75
CA ASP A 20 0.16 19.14 8.06
C ASP A 20 1.65 18.83 8.23
N THR A 21 2.25 18.11 7.30
CA THR A 21 3.69 17.82 7.29
C THR A 21 4.46 18.57 6.20
N TYR A 22 3.75 19.16 5.24
CA TYR A 22 4.36 19.91 4.14
C TYR A 22 4.86 21.27 4.63
N VAL A 23 6.15 21.54 4.49
CA VAL A 23 6.79 22.80 4.87
C VAL A 23 6.55 23.82 3.76
N MET A 24 5.64 24.78 3.99
CA MET A 24 5.29 25.83 3.04
C MET A 24 5.99 27.15 3.33
N GLU A 25 6.35 27.38 4.59
CA GLU A 25 6.93 28.65 5.06
C GLU A 25 8.30 28.39 5.69
N GLU A 26 9.27 29.23 5.38
CA GLU A 26 10.66 29.16 5.87
C GLU A 26 10.78 29.10 7.41
N LYS A 27 9.82 29.72 8.13
CA LYS A 27 9.80 29.70 9.59
C LYS A 27 9.67 28.29 10.20
N TYR A 28 9.20 27.32 9.41
CA TYR A 28 9.06 25.91 9.83
C TYR A 28 10.18 25.02 9.29
N ASP A 29 11.17 25.65 8.63
CA ASP A 29 12.30 24.91 8.08
C ASP A 29 13.41 24.75 9.12
N ASN A 30 14.05 23.60 9.11
CA ASN A 30 15.21 23.28 9.96
C ASN A 30 14.99 23.50 11.48
N LEU A 31 13.79 23.26 11.99
CA LEU A 31 13.49 23.36 13.40
C LEU A 31 14.29 22.32 14.22
N PRO A 32 14.86 22.69 15.38
CA PRO A 32 15.60 21.77 16.23
C PRO A 32 14.74 20.56 16.64
N GLY A 33 15.31 19.36 16.56
CA GLY A 33 14.65 18.12 16.97
C GLY A 33 13.69 17.51 15.93
N TYR A 34 13.57 18.11 14.74
CA TYR A 34 12.80 17.56 13.62
C TYR A 34 13.71 17.13 12.48
N GLU A 35 13.35 16.02 11.86
CA GLU A 35 13.96 15.58 10.61
C GLU A 35 13.07 16.00 9.42
N TYR A 36 13.68 16.12 8.25
CA TYR A 36 12.99 16.55 7.04
C TYR A 36 13.31 15.62 5.89
N LYS A 37 12.29 15.37 5.07
CA LYS A 37 12.42 14.62 3.83
C LYS A 37 12.17 15.53 2.64
N ASP A 38 13.17 15.66 1.79
CA ASP A 38 13.09 16.42 0.56
C ASP A 38 12.75 15.50 -0.61
N ILE A 39 11.74 15.87 -1.39
CA ILE A 39 11.30 15.15 -2.56
C ILE A 39 11.30 16.10 -3.75
N THR A 40 12.14 15.82 -4.72
CA THR A 40 12.25 16.59 -5.95
C THR A 40 11.43 15.94 -7.05
N HIS A 41 10.65 16.74 -7.76
CA HIS A 41 9.87 16.31 -8.90
C HIS A 41 9.99 17.28 -10.07
N ASP A 42 9.79 16.77 -11.27
CA ASP A 42 9.79 17.57 -12.48
C ASP A 42 8.51 18.40 -12.61
N VAL A 43 8.66 19.63 -13.05
CA VAL A 43 7.55 20.54 -13.33
C VAL A 43 7.33 20.60 -14.85
N TYR A 44 6.08 20.37 -15.24
CA TYR A 44 5.66 20.39 -16.64
C TYR A 44 4.62 21.48 -16.88
N GLU A 45 4.76 22.16 -18.03
CA GLU A 45 3.78 23.13 -18.54
C GLU A 45 3.27 22.71 -19.92
N TRP A 46 2.03 23.10 -20.24
CA TRP A 46 1.50 22.87 -21.58
C TRP A 46 2.30 23.69 -22.60
N ILE A 47 2.73 23.06 -23.69
CA ILE A 47 3.42 23.74 -24.80
C ILE A 47 2.51 24.85 -25.36
N ASN A 48 1.22 24.56 -25.47
CA ASN A 48 0.19 25.55 -25.76
C ASN A 48 -1.02 25.29 -24.87
N PRO A 49 -1.37 26.19 -23.94
CA PRO A 49 -2.52 26.03 -23.04
C PRO A 49 -3.87 25.86 -23.77
N LEU A 50 -4.00 26.45 -24.96
CA LEU A 50 -5.21 26.38 -25.79
C LEU A 50 -5.28 25.09 -26.62
N ILE A 51 -4.12 24.49 -26.95
CA ILE A 51 -4.03 23.29 -27.79
C ILE A 51 -3.31 22.19 -27.01
N LYS A 52 -4.08 21.50 -26.11
CA LYS A 52 -3.54 20.45 -25.22
C LYS A 52 -2.95 19.25 -25.97
N SER A 53 -3.36 19.01 -27.22
CA SER A 53 -2.81 17.96 -28.09
C SER A 53 -1.32 18.11 -28.41
N LYS A 54 -0.76 19.33 -28.27
CA LYS A 54 0.69 19.55 -28.41
C LYS A 54 1.54 19.02 -27.25
N GLY A 55 0.90 18.50 -26.19
CA GLY A 55 1.60 17.92 -25.06
C GLY A 55 2.15 18.93 -24.06
N LYS A 56 2.98 18.43 -23.15
CA LYS A 56 3.65 19.22 -22.10
C LYS A 56 5.16 19.19 -22.31
N ARG A 57 5.83 20.26 -21.90
CA ARG A 57 7.31 20.31 -21.82
C ARG A 57 7.74 20.42 -20.35
N LYS A 58 8.88 19.85 -20.03
CA LYS A 58 9.55 20.04 -18.75
C LYS A 58 10.11 21.47 -18.70
N VAL A 59 9.75 22.20 -17.65
CA VAL A 59 10.19 23.59 -17.45
C VAL A 59 11.15 23.76 -16.28
N GLY A 60 11.29 22.74 -15.43
CA GLY A 60 12.19 22.77 -14.30
C GLY A 60 11.95 21.61 -13.32
N GLN A 61 12.49 21.78 -12.14
CA GLN A 61 12.27 20.89 -11.00
C GLN A 61 11.81 21.70 -9.79
N LYS A 62 11.03 21.06 -8.91
CA LYS A 62 10.62 21.63 -7.62
C LYS A 62 10.93 20.62 -6.52
N THR A 63 11.55 21.09 -5.45
CA THR A 63 11.75 20.28 -4.23
C THR A 63 10.69 20.66 -3.22
N CYS A 64 10.03 19.66 -2.67
CA CYS A 64 9.03 19.77 -1.62
C CYS A 64 9.60 19.13 -0.36
N ARG A 65 9.47 19.79 0.78
CA ARG A 65 10.00 19.36 2.07
C ARG A 65 8.87 18.93 2.99
N PHE A 66 9.03 17.77 3.63
CA PHE A 66 8.05 17.19 4.55
C PHE A 66 8.71 16.89 5.89
N VAL A 67 8.09 17.35 6.99
CA VAL A 67 8.59 17.10 8.33
C VAL A 67 8.36 15.64 8.73
N GLN A 68 9.39 15.06 9.39
CA GLN A 68 9.30 13.78 10.05
C GLN A 68 9.30 14.02 11.56
N PHE A 69 8.26 13.56 12.25
CA PHE A 69 8.14 13.79 13.69
C PHE A 69 9.10 12.86 14.46
N PRO A 70 9.82 13.36 15.46
CA PRO A 70 10.84 12.59 16.19
C PRO A 70 10.27 11.40 16.96
N ASP A 71 8.99 11.45 17.34
CA ASP A 71 8.24 10.37 17.98
C ASP A 71 7.72 9.31 16.99
N GLY A 72 8.07 9.42 15.72
CA GLY A 72 7.59 8.52 14.65
C GLY A 72 6.12 8.72 14.27
N ARG A 73 5.44 9.70 14.85
CA ARG A 73 4.06 10.04 14.50
C ARG A 73 3.98 10.42 13.02
N LYS A 74 2.88 10.04 12.39
CA LYS A 74 2.59 10.41 11.01
C LYS A 74 1.60 11.56 10.94
N GLY A 75 1.63 12.29 9.83
CA GLY A 75 0.64 13.29 9.49
C GLY A 75 -0.77 12.70 9.31
N ILE A 76 -1.76 13.57 9.19
CA ILE A 76 -3.19 13.18 9.15
C ILE A 76 -3.49 12.20 8.00
N ILE A 77 -3.05 12.51 6.78
CA ILE A 77 -3.31 11.67 5.61
C ILE A 77 -2.65 10.28 5.74
N PRO A 78 -1.35 10.16 6.05
CA PRO A 78 -0.72 8.88 6.35
C PRO A 78 -1.42 8.08 7.45
N GLN A 79 -1.88 8.71 8.52
CA GLN A 79 -2.63 8.01 9.59
C GLN A 79 -3.96 7.42 9.08
N ILE A 80 -4.71 8.18 8.28
CA ILE A 80 -5.96 7.71 7.66
C ILE A 80 -5.65 6.50 6.76
N LEU A 81 -4.64 6.62 5.90
CA LEU A 81 -4.23 5.54 5.00
C LEU A 81 -3.79 4.28 5.76
N GLN A 82 -3.01 4.42 6.83
CA GLN A 82 -2.62 3.30 7.69
C GLN A 82 -3.84 2.58 8.27
N LYS A 83 -4.83 3.33 8.77
CA LYS A 83 -6.08 2.75 9.31
C LYS A 83 -6.85 1.99 8.22
N LEU A 84 -7.00 2.56 7.03
CA LEU A 84 -7.71 1.93 5.92
C LEU A 84 -6.99 0.66 5.43
N LEU A 85 -5.67 0.68 5.28
CA LEU A 85 -4.89 -0.49 4.86
C LEU A 85 -4.90 -1.59 5.92
N LYS A 86 -4.83 -1.21 7.22
CA LYS A 86 -4.95 -2.17 8.33
C LYS A 86 -6.34 -2.81 8.37
N ALA A 87 -7.40 -2.02 8.23
CA ALA A 87 -8.78 -2.52 8.17
C ALA A 87 -8.97 -3.48 6.99
N ARG A 88 -8.47 -3.11 5.80
CA ARG A 88 -8.50 -3.99 4.62
C ARG A 88 -7.78 -5.32 4.88
N LYS A 89 -6.57 -5.28 5.44
CA LYS A 89 -5.78 -6.49 5.75
C LYS A 89 -6.50 -7.38 6.76
N SER A 90 -7.10 -6.80 7.79
CA SER A 90 -7.89 -7.52 8.78
C SER A 90 -9.14 -8.16 8.16
N THR A 91 -9.89 -7.41 7.35
CA THR A 91 -11.09 -7.93 6.67
C THR A 91 -10.76 -9.08 5.71
N ARG A 92 -9.69 -8.97 4.93
CA ARG A 92 -9.24 -10.06 4.06
C ARG A 92 -8.85 -11.33 4.82
N LYS A 93 -8.27 -11.20 6.02
CA LYS A 93 -7.97 -12.37 6.86
C LYS A 93 -9.24 -13.06 7.33
N LYS A 94 -10.27 -12.30 7.68
CA LYS A 94 -11.55 -12.88 8.14
C LYS A 94 -12.20 -13.77 7.09
N ILE A 95 -12.09 -13.44 5.79
CA ILE A 95 -12.68 -14.23 4.71
C ILE A 95 -12.20 -15.69 4.72
N ILE A 96 -10.95 -15.92 5.13
CA ILE A 96 -10.30 -17.25 5.15
C ILE A 96 -10.28 -17.89 6.54
N TYR A 97 -11.04 -17.36 7.50
CA TYR A 97 -11.10 -17.95 8.83
C TYR A 97 -11.89 -19.26 8.82
N SER A 98 -11.32 -20.26 9.51
CA SER A 98 -11.97 -21.54 9.79
C SER A 98 -12.22 -21.67 11.28
N THR A 99 -13.35 -22.27 11.64
CA THR A 99 -13.66 -22.72 12.99
C THR A 99 -13.31 -24.19 13.08
N VAL A 100 -12.45 -24.51 14.02
CA VAL A 100 -11.88 -25.84 14.20
C VAL A 100 -12.24 -26.36 15.58
N LYS A 101 -12.72 -27.62 15.64
CA LYS A 101 -12.88 -28.38 16.88
C LYS A 101 -11.84 -29.48 16.94
N TYR A 102 -11.20 -29.61 18.07
CA TYR A 102 -10.22 -30.68 18.33
C TYR A 102 -10.34 -31.21 19.75
N SER A 103 -9.84 -32.43 19.97
CA SER A 103 -9.82 -33.05 21.28
C SER A 103 -8.43 -32.91 21.90
N GLU A 104 -8.36 -32.47 23.14
CA GLU A 104 -7.13 -32.41 23.92
C GLU A 104 -7.43 -32.88 25.34
N GLU A 105 -6.71 -33.91 25.79
CA GLU A 105 -6.88 -34.53 27.09
C GLU A 105 -8.32 -35.00 27.39
N GLY A 106 -9.10 -35.34 26.34
CA GLY A 106 -10.48 -35.79 26.45
C GLY A 106 -11.52 -34.66 26.48
N GLU A 107 -11.10 -33.40 26.40
CA GLU A 107 -11.97 -32.24 26.28
C GLU A 107 -12.04 -31.74 24.83
N GLU A 108 -13.22 -31.33 24.39
CA GLU A 108 -13.38 -30.67 23.08
C GLU A 108 -13.12 -29.17 23.22
N LYS A 109 -12.20 -28.66 22.40
CA LYS A 109 -11.90 -27.24 22.29
C LYS A 109 -12.29 -26.72 20.92
N GLU A 110 -12.77 -25.49 20.85
CA GLU A 110 -13.17 -24.83 19.60
C GLU A 110 -12.47 -23.48 19.47
N PHE A 111 -11.79 -23.26 18.31
CA PHE A 111 -11.15 -22.01 17.99
C PHE A 111 -11.51 -21.56 16.57
N SER A 112 -11.56 -20.24 16.36
CA SER A 112 -11.77 -19.63 15.06
C SER A 112 -10.58 -18.75 14.69
N GLY A 113 -10.07 -18.90 13.47
CA GLY A 113 -8.92 -18.12 13.01
C GLY A 113 -8.38 -18.57 11.67
N MET A 114 -7.14 -18.14 11.38
CA MET A 114 -6.40 -18.61 10.20
C MET A 114 -5.86 -20.01 10.49
N TYR A 115 -6.31 -20.97 9.69
CA TYR A 115 -5.92 -22.36 9.79
C TYR A 115 -4.84 -22.70 8.77
N GLU A 116 -3.82 -23.42 9.19
CA GLU A 116 -2.73 -23.92 8.36
C GLU A 116 -2.33 -25.33 8.80
N GLU A 117 -2.01 -26.19 7.85
CA GLU A 117 -1.46 -27.53 8.14
C GLU A 117 0.02 -27.57 7.80
N LYS A 118 0.84 -27.99 8.75
CA LYS A 118 2.28 -28.06 8.55
C LYS A 118 2.90 -29.20 9.39
N ASN A 119 3.68 -30.07 8.73
CA ASN A 119 4.43 -31.16 9.39
C ASN A 119 3.57 -32.08 10.28
N GLY A 120 2.32 -32.36 9.89
CA GLY A 120 1.41 -33.21 10.67
C GLY A 120 0.73 -32.51 11.85
N LEU A 121 0.93 -31.21 11.99
CA LEU A 121 0.25 -30.35 12.97
C LEU A 121 -0.77 -29.46 12.27
N ALA A 122 -1.90 -29.27 12.93
CA ALA A 122 -2.85 -28.21 12.65
C ALA A 122 -2.46 -26.98 13.46
N ILE A 123 -2.33 -25.85 12.82
CA ILE A 123 -1.97 -24.57 13.44
C ILE A 123 -3.11 -23.59 13.20
N ILE A 124 -3.65 -23.03 14.27
CA ILE A 124 -4.68 -22.01 14.17
C ILE A 124 -4.17 -20.71 14.82
N LYS A 125 -4.19 -19.64 14.02
CA LYS A 125 -3.95 -18.30 14.55
C LYS A 125 -5.29 -17.64 14.82
N THR A 126 -5.66 -17.54 16.10
CA THR A 126 -6.95 -17.04 16.54
C THR A 126 -7.16 -15.56 16.15
N VAL A 127 -8.40 -15.11 16.22
CA VAL A 127 -8.77 -13.70 15.99
C VAL A 127 -8.02 -12.77 16.94
N GLU A 128 -7.75 -13.20 18.17
CA GLU A 128 -7.07 -12.48 19.24
C GLU A 128 -5.55 -12.45 19.06
N GLY A 129 -5.03 -13.31 18.18
CA GLY A 129 -3.61 -13.37 17.84
C GLY A 129 -2.85 -14.48 18.54
N GLU A 130 -3.51 -15.30 19.35
CA GLU A 130 -2.95 -16.53 19.89
C GLU A 130 -2.65 -17.53 18.78
N ILE A 131 -1.63 -18.32 18.99
CA ILE A 131 -1.29 -19.45 18.12
C ILE A 131 -1.54 -20.72 18.93
N VAL A 132 -2.44 -21.56 18.41
CA VAL A 132 -2.75 -22.87 18.97
C VAL A 132 -2.34 -23.90 17.93
N ASP A 133 -1.56 -24.90 18.33
CA ASP A 133 -1.15 -26.01 17.50
C ASP A 133 -1.49 -27.35 18.18
N PHE A 134 -1.91 -28.30 17.37
CA PHE A 134 -2.28 -29.63 17.84
C PHE A 134 -2.07 -30.68 16.73
N PRO A 135 -1.89 -31.96 17.05
CA PRO A 135 -1.77 -33.04 16.06
C PRO A 135 -3.03 -33.12 15.19
N LEU A 136 -2.84 -33.35 13.89
CA LEU A 136 -3.97 -33.50 12.94
C LEU A 136 -4.90 -34.65 13.30
N GLU A 137 -4.40 -35.69 13.97
CA GLU A 137 -5.22 -36.81 14.47
C GLU A 137 -6.25 -36.43 15.52
N ASN A 138 -6.02 -35.29 16.22
CA ASN A 138 -6.94 -34.75 17.23
C ASN A 138 -8.02 -33.86 16.63
N LEU A 139 -7.98 -33.60 15.32
CA LEU A 139 -8.94 -32.78 14.62
C LEU A 139 -10.30 -33.49 14.52
N ILE A 140 -11.33 -32.93 15.15
CA ILE A 140 -12.70 -33.45 15.11
C ILE A 140 -13.45 -32.90 13.89
N SER A 141 -13.40 -31.57 13.71
CA SER A 141 -14.07 -30.94 12.59
C SER A 141 -13.45 -29.60 12.21
N LYS A 142 -13.56 -29.25 10.93
CA LYS A 142 -13.17 -27.97 10.39
C LYS A 142 -14.29 -27.47 9.48
N LYS A 143 -14.72 -26.24 9.69
CA LYS A 143 -15.70 -25.56 8.84
C LYS A 143 -15.30 -24.10 8.65
N ASP A 144 -15.80 -23.46 7.59
CA ASP A 144 -15.64 -22.04 7.42
C ASP A 144 -16.33 -21.26 8.55
N THR A 145 -15.64 -20.29 9.12
CA THR A 145 -16.22 -19.45 10.19
C THR A 145 -17.38 -18.61 9.68
N TYR A 146 -17.29 -18.14 8.43
CA TYR A 146 -18.32 -17.29 7.81
C TYR A 146 -19.01 -18.03 6.70
N SER A 147 -20.34 -17.83 6.59
CA SER A 147 -21.14 -18.30 5.47
C SER A 147 -20.70 -17.62 4.16
N GLU A 148 -21.06 -18.22 3.00
CA GLU A 148 -20.72 -17.61 1.69
C GLU A 148 -21.26 -16.19 1.56
N PHE A 149 -22.48 -15.91 1.99
CA PHE A 149 -23.03 -14.55 2.03
C PHE A 149 -22.18 -13.59 2.88
N GLN A 150 -21.74 -14.02 4.07
CA GLN A 150 -20.87 -13.19 4.93
C GLN A 150 -19.48 -12.96 4.30
N LYS A 151 -18.94 -13.94 3.59
CA LYS A 151 -17.68 -13.79 2.84
C LYS A 151 -17.81 -12.77 1.72
N GLU A 152 -18.92 -12.78 0.97
CA GLU A 152 -19.21 -11.79 -0.07
C GLU A 152 -19.32 -10.37 0.52
N VAL A 153 -19.97 -10.20 1.66
CA VAL A 153 -20.06 -8.91 2.36
C VAL A 153 -18.65 -8.45 2.79
N LEU A 154 -17.82 -9.35 3.36
CA LEU A 154 -16.45 -9.04 3.74
C LEU A 154 -15.58 -8.69 2.52
N ASP A 155 -15.77 -9.35 1.39
CA ASP A 155 -15.05 -9.03 0.16
C ASP A 155 -15.45 -7.65 -0.38
N GLY A 156 -16.74 -7.33 -0.40
CA GLY A 156 -17.21 -5.98 -0.71
C GLY A 156 -16.61 -4.91 0.20
N LEU A 157 -16.54 -5.18 1.49
CA LEU A 157 -15.97 -4.27 2.48
C LEU A 157 -14.45 -4.04 2.28
N GLN A 158 -13.68 -5.12 2.03
CA GLN A 158 -12.23 -4.97 1.75
C GLN A 158 -11.99 -4.20 0.45
N LEU A 159 -12.86 -4.37 -0.54
CA LEU A 159 -12.80 -3.61 -1.78
C LEU A 159 -13.10 -2.13 -1.55
N ALA A 160 -14.09 -1.80 -0.74
CA ALA A 160 -14.39 -0.43 -0.34
C ALA A 160 -13.19 0.25 0.32
N TYR A 161 -12.51 -0.41 1.26
CA TYR A 161 -11.27 0.11 1.85
C TYR A 161 -10.17 0.36 0.81
N LYS A 162 -10.01 -0.56 -0.17
CA LYS A 162 -9.04 -0.40 -1.27
C LYS A 162 -9.35 0.85 -2.10
N ILE A 163 -10.60 0.99 -2.52
CA ILE A 163 -11.04 2.11 -3.36
C ILE A 163 -10.85 3.44 -2.61
N THR A 164 -11.28 3.50 -1.35
CA THR A 164 -11.15 4.72 -0.52
C THR A 164 -9.69 5.12 -0.36
N ALA A 165 -8.80 4.18 -0.02
CA ALA A 165 -7.38 4.49 0.15
C ALA A 165 -6.73 4.97 -1.16
N ASN A 166 -7.06 4.36 -2.30
CA ASN A 166 -6.48 4.75 -3.58
C ASN A 166 -7.08 6.05 -4.13
N SER A 167 -8.37 6.34 -3.86
CA SER A 167 -9.03 7.57 -4.32
C SER A 167 -8.53 8.81 -3.58
N LEU A 168 -8.01 8.68 -2.38
CA LEU A 168 -7.51 9.81 -1.60
C LEU A 168 -6.39 10.56 -2.33
N TYR A 169 -5.45 9.84 -2.95
CA TYR A 169 -4.43 10.43 -3.82
C TYR A 169 -5.06 11.22 -4.99
N GLY A 170 -6.07 10.65 -5.64
CA GLY A 170 -6.80 11.31 -6.72
C GLY A 170 -7.48 12.61 -6.27
N GLN A 171 -8.04 12.62 -5.07
CA GLN A 171 -8.64 13.82 -4.46
C GLN A 171 -7.59 14.90 -4.21
N ILE A 172 -6.42 14.56 -3.68
CA ILE A 172 -5.33 15.51 -3.45
C ILE A 172 -4.81 16.10 -4.77
N GLY A 173 -4.83 15.33 -5.86
CA GLY A 173 -4.41 15.78 -7.20
C GLY A 173 -5.49 16.50 -8.01
N ALA A 174 -6.76 16.43 -7.62
CA ALA A 174 -7.88 17.00 -8.37
C ALA A 174 -8.13 18.47 -8.00
N ARG A 175 -8.05 19.37 -8.96
CA ARG A 175 -8.25 20.83 -8.76
C ARG A 175 -9.61 21.21 -8.18
N THR A 176 -10.62 20.38 -8.35
CA THR A 176 -11.99 20.57 -7.84
C THR A 176 -12.17 20.08 -6.42
N SER A 177 -11.19 19.41 -5.85
CA SER A 177 -11.24 18.87 -4.51
C SER A 177 -10.90 19.90 -3.45
N GLN A 178 -11.58 19.86 -2.31
CA GLN A 178 -11.30 20.73 -1.15
C GLN A 178 -9.93 20.45 -0.51
N ILE A 179 -9.38 19.24 -0.71
CA ILE A 179 -8.06 18.86 -0.22
C ILE A 179 -6.99 18.90 -1.33
N TYR A 180 -7.25 19.66 -2.40
CA TYR A 180 -6.30 19.78 -3.49
C TYR A 180 -4.99 20.41 -3.04
N LEU A 181 -3.88 19.69 -3.25
CA LEU A 181 -2.53 20.21 -3.13
C LEU A 181 -1.60 19.52 -4.14
N LYS A 182 -1.32 20.22 -5.24
CA LYS A 182 -0.54 19.70 -6.38
C LYS A 182 0.82 19.14 -5.95
N ASP A 183 1.47 19.78 -5.01
CA ASP A 183 2.83 19.42 -4.57
C ASP A 183 2.87 18.06 -3.86
N ILE A 184 1.86 17.76 -3.03
CA ILE A 184 1.74 16.43 -2.41
C ILE A 184 1.49 15.36 -3.47
N ALA A 185 0.59 15.61 -4.42
CA ALA A 185 0.32 14.67 -5.50
C ALA A 185 1.55 14.41 -6.37
N ALA A 186 2.30 15.46 -6.71
CA ALA A 186 3.54 15.36 -7.48
C ALA A 186 4.64 14.63 -6.70
N SER A 187 4.81 14.92 -5.42
CA SER A 187 5.76 14.22 -4.53
C SER A 187 5.42 12.74 -4.40
N THR A 188 4.12 12.41 -4.24
CA THR A 188 3.66 11.01 -4.19
C THR A 188 4.02 10.25 -5.47
N THR A 189 3.78 10.87 -6.63
CA THR A 189 4.11 10.26 -7.92
C THR A 189 5.62 10.10 -8.11
N ALA A 190 6.41 11.09 -7.69
CA ALA A 190 7.87 11.03 -7.76
C ALA A 190 8.42 9.90 -6.88
N THR A 191 7.93 9.78 -5.65
CA THR A 191 8.30 8.69 -4.73
C THR A 191 7.94 7.33 -5.32
N GLY A 192 6.71 7.18 -5.83
CA GLY A 192 6.29 5.94 -6.48
C GLY A 192 7.17 5.55 -7.66
N ARG A 193 7.57 6.51 -8.49
CA ARG A 193 8.50 6.28 -9.60
C ARG A 193 9.88 5.82 -9.12
N ASN A 194 10.42 6.48 -8.09
CA ASN A 194 11.71 6.11 -7.51
C ASN A 194 11.69 4.69 -6.94
N LEU A 195 10.61 4.29 -6.28
CA LEU A 195 10.44 2.92 -5.78
C LEU A 195 10.40 1.89 -6.91
N LEU A 196 9.74 2.19 -8.03
CA LEU A 196 9.74 1.30 -9.19
C LEU A 196 11.11 1.18 -9.84
N HIS A 197 11.85 2.28 -9.95
CA HIS A 197 13.23 2.23 -10.44
C HIS A 197 14.11 1.39 -9.51
N LEU A 198 13.99 1.58 -8.19
CA LEU A 198 14.71 0.77 -7.22
C LEU A 198 14.38 -0.73 -7.35
N ALA A 199 13.10 -1.08 -7.48
CA ALA A 199 12.69 -2.47 -7.67
C ALA A 199 13.22 -3.05 -8.98
N LYS A 200 13.17 -2.27 -10.07
CA LYS A 200 13.76 -2.63 -11.35
C LYS A 200 15.25 -2.96 -11.20
N ASP A 201 16.02 -2.02 -10.66
CA ASP A 201 17.46 -2.13 -10.56
C ASP A 201 17.86 -3.33 -9.69
N LYS A 202 17.19 -3.50 -8.54
CA LYS A 202 17.40 -4.67 -7.66
C LYS A 202 17.03 -6.01 -8.31
N THR A 203 16.02 -6.03 -9.18
CA THR A 203 15.64 -7.24 -9.90
C THR A 203 16.68 -7.60 -10.95
N LEU A 204 17.17 -6.61 -11.71
CA LEU A 204 18.18 -6.82 -12.74
C LEU A 204 19.55 -7.18 -12.13
N GLU A 205 19.89 -6.63 -10.97
CA GLU A 205 21.12 -7.02 -10.23
C GLU A 205 21.08 -8.47 -9.73
N ARG A 206 19.89 -8.96 -9.34
CA ARG A 206 19.75 -10.26 -8.66
C ARG A 206 19.53 -11.44 -9.61
N PHE A 207 18.95 -11.19 -10.78
CA PHE A 207 18.54 -12.22 -11.72
C PHE A 207 19.14 -11.95 -13.11
N ASP A 208 20.17 -12.74 -13.48
CA ASP A 208 20.77 -12.66 -14.81
C ASP A 208 19.74 -12.99 -15.89
N GLY A 209 19.72 -12.18 -16.95
CA GLY A 209 18.77 -12.35 -18.06
C GLY A 209 17.33 -11.94 -17.75
N ALA A 210 17.07 -11.35 -16.58
CA ALA A 210 15.76 -10.83 -16.26
C ALA A 210 15.41 -9.63 -17.13
N GLU A 211 14.27 -9.68 -17.75
CA GLU A 211 13.69 -8.57 -18.51
C GLU A 211 12.43 -8.05 -17.79
N ILE A 212 12.36 -6.75 -17.52
CA ILE A 212 11.17 -6.16 -16.88
C ILE A 212 10.17 -5.77 -17.96
N VAL A 213 9.00 -6.41 -18.09
CA VAL A 213 7.95 -6.18 -19.09
C VAL A 213 6.99 -5.06 -18.72
N TYR A 214 6.70 -4.87 -17.44
CA TYR A 214 5.73 -3.90 -16.97
C TYR A 214 5.97 -3.53 -15.50
N GLY A 215 5.77 -2.28 -15.16
CA GLY A 215 5.78 -1.80 -13.78
C GLY A 215 4.58 -0.89 -13.55
N ASP A 216 3.81 -1.16 -12.48
CA ASP A 216 2.62 -0.38 -12.16
C ASP A 216 2.98 0.90 -11.40
N SER A 217 3.26 1.95 -12.14
CA SER A 217 2.98 3.33 -11.78
C SER A 217 2.68 4.06 -13.07
N VAL A 218 1.43 4.18 -13.36
CA VAL A 218 0.97 4.84 -14.59
C VAL A 218 1.50 6.25 -14.65
N MET A 219 2.48 6.46 -15.54
CA MET A 219 2.77 7.76 -16.10
C MET A 219 2.51 7.69 -17.61
N PRO A 220 1.76 8.65 -18.18
CA PRO A 220 1.32 8.59 -19.57
C PRO A 220 2.45 8.72 -20.61
N ASP A 221 3.70 8.96 -20.20
CA ASP A 221 4.73 9.38 -21.15
C ASP A 221 5.97 8.47 -21.23
N THR A 222 5.98 7.30 -20.61
CA THR A 222 7.08 6.36 -20.82
C THR A 222 6.59 4.91 -20.67
N PRO A 223 6.32 4.19 -21.75
CA PRO A 223 6.03 2.76 -21.68
C PRO A 223 7.32 2.01 -21.31
N LEU A 224 7.41 1.52 -20.09
CA LEU A 224 8.30 0.44 -19.74
C LEU A 224 7.67 -0.86 -20.28
N LEU A 225 7.89 -1.11 -21.54
CA LEU A 225 7.53 -2.38 -22.17
C LEU A 225 8.64 -3.40 -21.92
N LEU A 226 8.25 -4.57 -21.55
CA LEU A 226 9.11 -5.71 -21.26
C LEU A 226 8.63 -6.92 -22.03
N LYS A 227 9.49 -7.53 -22.80
CA LYS A 227 9.22 -8.77 -23.53
C LYS A 227 9.82 -9.95 -22.78
N ASN A 228 9.01 -10.95 -22.48
CA ASN A 228 9.52 -12.27 -22.11
C ASN A 228 10.07 -12.94 -23.37
N LYS A 229 11.34 -13.29 -23.39
CA LYS A 229 11.81 -14.41 -24.21
C LYS A 229 11.67 -15.66 -23.33
N VAL A 230 10.65 -16.47 -23.58
CA VAL A 230 10.62 -17.86 -23.18
C VAL A 230 11.38 -18.62 -24.26
N ASN A 231 12.49 -19.20 -23.91
CA ASN A 231 13.08 -20.30 -24.67
C ASN A 231 12.53 -21.58 -24.14
#